data_124f2021cd8a9f92e455b65755502b08
#
_entry.id   124f2021cd8a9f92e455b65755502b08
#
_cell.length_a   1.000
_cell.length_b   1.000
_cell.length_c   1.000
_cell.angle_alpha   90.00
_cell.angle_beta   90.00
_cell.angle_gamma   90.00
#
_symmetry.space_group_name_H-M   'P 1'
#
loop_
_entity.id
_entity.type
_entity.pdbx_description
1 polymer ?
#
loop_
_entity_poly.entity_id
_entity_poly.type
_entity_poly.pdbx_seq_one_letter_code
_entity_poly.pdbx_strand_id
1 'polypeptide(L)'
;MALNLVIVMLVLAPRLKKVARSASPLLQVGRGLTQLASIGLFFTALPFIGLAEATAIMDINPVLITLGAALFLGERIGLRRIAGITAALAGALIVIRPGAGVFQPAALLPLMAAITYAAGAIMTRLVRGDGTATSILWSTGVATLGASFVAPFVWQPIAAGDLWAFAAMGLLGTLAQALLIRAFAMAEAAAIAPFGYTGLIWAGLWGWLFFGAVPDGWTILGAIVIVGAGLYVWAREAQAMQGTQR
;
A
#
# COMPACT_ATOMS: atom_id res chain seq x y z
N MET A 1 -1.31 -12.89 -8.31
CA MET A 1 -1.72 -11.91 -9.35
C MET A 1 -2.53 -12.57 -10.48
N ALA A 2 -2.05 -13.64 -11.12
CA ALA A 2 -2.81 -14.31 -12.19
C ALA A 2 -4.23 -14.72 -11.78
N LEU A 3 -4.40 -15.32 -10.60
CA LEU A 3 -5.72 -15.68 -10.08
C LEU A 3 -6.63 -14.45 -9.90
N ASN A 4 -6.08 -13.33 -9.41
CA ASN A 4 -6.85 -12.08 -9.30
C ASN A 4 -7.32 -11.61 -10.67
N LEU A 5 -6.46 -11.68 -11.69
CA LEU A 5 -6.83 -11.31 -13.06
C LEU A 5 -7.95 -12.20 -13.58
N VAL A 6 -7.86 -13.53 -13.37
CA VAL A 6 -8.91 -14.49 -13.77
C VAL A 6 -10.24 -14.13 -13.08
N ILE A 7 -10.24 -13.90 -11.77
CA ILE A 7 -11.45 -13.51 -11.02
C ILE A 7 -12.05 -12.22 -11.60
N VAL A 8 -11.20 -11.20 -11.79
CA VAL A 8 -11.63 -9.90 -12.33
C VAL A 8 -12.19 -10.05 -13.74
N MET A 9 -11.55 -10.84 -14.60
CA MET A 9 -12.04 -11.09 -15.96
C MET A 9 -13.36 -11.84 -15.96
N LEU A 10 -13.54 -12.85 -15.10
CA LEU A 10 -14.80 -13.58 -14.98
C LEU A 10 -15.95 -12.67 -14.50
N VAL A 11 -15.70 -11.87 -13.47
CA VAL A 11 -16.71 -10.94 -12.93
C VAL A 11 -17.06 -9.84 -13.93
N LEU A 12 -16.10 -9.37 -14.70
CA LEU A 12 -16.29 -8.27 -15.67
C LEU A 12 -16.59 -8.75 -17.09
N ALA A 13 -16.61 -10.07 -17.32
CA ALA A 13 -16.80 -10.66 -18.67
C ALA A 13 -17.92 -9.99 -19.50
N PRO A 14 -19.15 -9.79 -18.97
CA PRO A 14 -20.24 -9.20 -19.75
C PRO A 14 -20.00 -7.74 -20.14
N ARG A 15 -19.07 -7.04 -19.46
CA ARG A 15 -18.79 -5.61 -19.67
C ARG A 15 -17.35 -5.33 -20.07
N LEU A 16 -16.57 -6.37 -20.40
CA LEU A 16 -15.12 -6.29 -20.60
C LEU A 16 -14.72 -5.24 -21.62
N LYS A 17 -15.38 -5.19 -22.78
CA LYS A 17 -15.09 -4.19 -23.84
C LYS A 17 -15.28 -2.74 -23.38
N LYS A 18 -16.25 -2.48 -22.51
CA LYS A 18 -16.52 -1.14 -21.95
C LYS A 18 -15.49 -0.78 -20.89
N VAL A 19 -15.20 -1.73 -20.01
CA VAL A 19 -14.30 -1.56 -18.86
C VAL A 19 -12.82 -1.51 -19.28
N ALA A 20 -12.45 -2.14 -20.40
CA ALA A 20 -11.09 -2.09 -20.92
C ALA A 20 -10.70 -0.70 -21.49
N ARG A 21 -11.67 0.16 -21.78
CA ARG A 21 -11.39 1.52 -22.27
C ARG A 21 -11.12 2.44 -21.09
N SER A 22 -9.92 3.04 -21.07
CA SER A 22 -9.50 4.05 -20.10
C SER A 22 -9.33 5.39 -20.81
N ALA A 23 -9.67 6.47 -20.12
CA ALA A 23 -9.38 7.84 -20.57
C ALA A 23 -7.89 8.18 -20.47
N SER A 24 -7.15 7.48 -19.58
CA SER A 24 -5.73 7.74 -19.31
C SER A 24 -4.93 6.42 -19.21
N PRO A 25 -4.76 5.68 -20.32
CA PRO A 25 -4.17 4.35 -20.31
C PRO A 25 -2.73 4.34 -19.77
N LEU A 26 -1.94 5.37 -20.07
CA LEU A 26 -0.56 5.48 -19.62
C LEU A 26 -0.47 5.57 -18.08
N LEU A 27 -1.35 6.36 -17.45
CA LEU A 27 -1.43 6.42 -15.98
C LEU A 27 -1.89 5.10 -15.37
N GLN A 28 -2.80 4.38 -16.01
CA GLN A 28 -3.22 3.04 -15.57
C GLN A 28 -2.09 2.03 -15.64
N VAL A 29 -1.26 2.08 -16.70
CA VAL A 29 -0.05 1.25 -16.80
C VAL A 29 0.93 1.61 -15.69
N GLY A 30 1.25 2.90 -15.50
CA GLY A 30 2.13 3.35 -14.42
C GLY A 30 1.63 2.87 -13.05
N ARG A 31 0.33 2.95 -12.79
CA ARG A 31 -0.30 2.47 -11.56
C ARG A 31 -0.15 0.96 -11.35
N GLY A 32 -0.33 0.18 -12.41
CA GLY A 32 -0.12 -1.27 -12.34
C GLY A 32 1.34 -1.65 -12.08
N LEU A 33 2.28 -0.93 -12.69
CA LEU A 33 3.72 -1.13 -12.46
C LEU A 33 4.14 -0.73 -11.05
N THR A 34 3.65 0.39 -10.53
CA THR A 34 3.93 0.80 -9.14
C THR A 34 3.36 -0.18 -8.13
N GLN A 35 2.18 -0.75 -8.40
CA GLN A 35 1.59 -1.80 -7.57
C GLN A 35 2.45 -3.08 -7.60
N LEU A 36 2.89 -3.53 -8.77
CA LEU A 36 3.79 -4.68 -8.92
C LEU A 36 5.09 -4.46 -8.16
N ALA A 37 5.72 -3.30 -8.35
CA ALA A 37 6.97 -2.95 -7.68
C ALA A 37 6.80 -2.93 -6.15
N SER A 38 5.74 -2.30 -5.66
CA SER A 38 5.45 -2.24 -4.22
C SER A 38 5.29 -3.63 -3.61
N ILE A 39 4.47 -4.49 -4.21
CA ILE A 39 4.25 -5.85 -3.73
C ILE A 39 5.56 -6.66 -3.83
N GLY A 40 6.28 -6.58 -4.94
CA GLY A 40 7.54 -7.30 -5.13
C GLY A 40 8.59 -6.92 -4.09
N LEU A 41 8.80 -5.63 -3.88
CA LEU A 41 9.75 -5.11 -2.88
C LEU A 41 9.37 -5.53 -1.46
N PHE A 42 8.09 -5.45 -1.10
CA PHE A 42 7.60 -5.84 0.21
C PHE A 42 7.85 -7.32 0.49
N PHE A 43 7.40 -8.21 -0.41
CA PHE A 43 7.58 -9.65 -0.23
C PHE A 43 9.05 -10.08 -0.30
N THR A 44 9.89 -9.39 -1.06
CA THR A 44 11.34 -9.65 -1.11
C THR A 44 12.02 -9.29 0.23
N ALA A 45 11.47 -8.37 1.00
CA ALA A 45 11.99 -7.99 2.31
C ALA A 45 11.71 -9.05 3.40
N LEU A 46 10.57 -9.74 3.34
CA LEU A 46 10.08 -10.59 4.42
C LEU A 46 11.04 -11.71 4.89
N PRO A 47 11.83 -12.37 4.02
CA PRO A 47 12.82 -13.34 4.48
C PRO A 47 13.95 -12.76 5.34
N PHE A 48 14.18 -11.46 5.26
CA PHE A 48 15.27 -10.76 5.93
C PHE A 48 14.82 -10.01 7.17
N ILE A 49 13.59 -9.51 7.16
CA ILE A 49 12.98 -8.76 8.26
C ILE A 49 11.58 -9.31 8.53
N GLY A 50 11.14 -9.22 9.79
CA GLY A 50 9.84 -9.74 10.19
C GLY A 50 8.66 -9.00 9.52
N LEU A 51 7.51 -9.67 9.43
CA LEU A 51 6.29 -9.10 8.85
C LEU A 51 5.85 -7.81 9.57
N ALA A 52 5.96 -7.77 10.90
CA ALA A 52 5.60 -6.60 11.70
C ALA A 52 6.53 -5.41 11.41
N GLU A 53 7.84 -5.67 11.27
CA GLU A 53 8.84 -4.64 10.96
C GLU A 53 8.63 -4.08 9.54
N ALA A 54 8.45 -4.96 8.56
CA ALA A 54 8.16 -4.56 7.19
C ALA A 54 6.87 -3.73 7.09
N THR A 55 5.81 -4.13 7.81
CA THR A 55 4.53 -3.41 7.85
C THR A 55 4.67 -2.07 8.54
N ALA A 56 5.42 -2.00 9.67
CA ALA A 56 5.66 -0.74 10.37
C ALA A 56 6.36 0.30 9.46
N ILE A 57 7.32 -0.14 8.64
CA ILE A 57 7.98 0.75 7.66
C ILE A 57 6.98 1.17 6.56
N MET A 58 6.13 0.25 6.09
CA MET A 58 5.10 0.55 5.09
C MET A 58 4.06 1.55 5.60
N ASP A 59 3.81 1.60 6.90
CA ASP A 59 2.82 2.51 7.51
C ASP A 59 3.21 4.00 7.44
N ILE A 60 4.38 4.32 6.86
CA ILE A 60 4.71 5.68 6.39
C ILE A 60 3.86 6.11 5.17
N ASN A 61 3.15 5.19 4.52
CA ASN A 61 2.36 5.44 3.31
C ASN A 61 1.40 6.63 3.39
N PRO A 62 0.59 6.82 4.44
CA PRO A 62 -0.33 7.96 4.50
C PRO A 62 0.41 9.29 4.43
N VAL A 63 1.60 9.35 5.02
CA VAL A 63 2.47 10.52 5.00
C VAL A 63 3.02 10.76 3.60
N LEU A 64 3.53 9.72 2.95
CA LEU A 64 4.05 9.80 1.58
C LEU A 64 2.95 10.16 0.57
N ILE A 65 1.73 9.63 0.73
CA ILE A 65 0.58 9.98 -0.10
C ILE A 65 0.22 11.46 0.09
N THR A 66 0.21 11.96 1.33
CA THR A 66 -0.07 13.35 1.63
C THR A 66 0.99 14.28 1.03
N LEU A 67 2.27 13.93 1.18
CA LEU A 67 3.37 14.67 0.58
C LEU A 67 3.28 14.69 -0.95
N GLY A 68 3.05 13.52 -1.54
CA GLY A 68 2.89 13.39 -3.00
C GLY A 68 1.66 14.14 -3.53
N ALA A 69 0.55 14.14 -2.81
CA ALA A 69 -0.63 14.92 -3.19
C ALA A 69 -0.32 16.42 -3.20
N ALA A 70 0.44 16.91 -2.24
CA ALA A 70 0.86 18.30 -2.23
C ALA A 70 1.82 18.64 -3.38
N LEU A 71 2.80 17.79 -3.66
CA LEU A 71 3.80 18.03 -4.70
C LEU A 71 3.21 17.91 -6.12
N PHE A 72 2.36 16.91 -6.36
CA PHE A 72 1.87 16.59 -7.70
C PHE A 72 0.45 17.08 -7.98
N LEU A 73 -0.37 17.30 -6.96
CA LEU A 73 -1.74 17.77 -7.10
C LEU A 73 -1.88 19.26 -6.70
N GLY A 74 -0.78 19.90 -6.27
CA GLY A 74 -0.79 21.33 -5.89
C GLY A 74 -1.52 21.62 -4.58
N GLU A 75 -1.74 20.60 -3.72
CA GLU A 75 -2.35 20.80 -2.41
C GLU A 75 -1.38 21.57 -1.49
N ARG A 76 -1.88 22.58 -0.76
CA ARG A 76 -1.04 23.36 0.14
C ARG A 76 -0.69 22.55 1.38
N ILE A 77 0.61 22.40 1.67
CA ILE A 77 1.09 21.75 2.89
C ILE A 77 1.17 22.80 4.00
N GLY A 78 0.32 22.68 5.02
CA GLY A 78 0.43 23.49 6.23
C GLY A 78 1.54 22.96 7.16
N LEU A 79 2.04 23.80 8.07
CA LEU A 79 3.07 23.45 9.07
C LEU A 79 2.73 22.16 9.85
N ARG A 80 1.46 21.91 10.11
CA ARG A 80 0.99 20.71 10.83
C ARG A 80 1.25 19.42 10.03
N ARG A 81 1.04 19.46 8.72
CA ARG A 81 1.37 18.33 7.84
C ARG A 81 2.87 18.09 7.79
N ILE A 82 3.66 19.17 7.72
CA ILE A 82 5.13 19.07 7.77
C ILE A 82 5.59 18.42 9.07
N ALA A 83 5.06 18.83 10.21
CA ALA A 83 5.39 18.24 11.50
C ALA A 83 5.03 16.75 11.56
N GLY A 84 3.86 16.35 11.05
CA GLY A 84 3.46 14.94 10.96
C GLY A 84 4.37 14.12 10.03
N ILE A 85 4.74 14.67 8.87
CA ILE A 85 5.68 14.05 7.94
C ILE A 85 7.03 13.81 8.62
N THR A 86 7.57 14.83 9.29
CA THR A 86 8.86 14.74 10.00
C THR A 86 8.82 13.71 11.13
N ALA A 87 7.73 13.70 11.91
CA ALA A 87 7.55 12.72 12.98
C ALA A 87 7.43 11.27 12.44
N ALA A 88 6.69 11.06 11.36
CA ALA A 88 6.56 9.74 10.74
C ALA A 88 7.89 9.23 10.14
N LEU A 89 8.67 10.13 9.52
CA LEU A 89 10.01 9.81 9.05
C LEU A 89 10.95 9.44 10.21
N ALA A 90 10.89 10.19 11.33
CA ALA A 90 11.63 9.85 12.53
C ALA A 90 11.23 8.47 13.07
N GLY A 91 9.93 8.15 13.09
CA GLY A 91 9.41 6.83 13.47
C GLY A 91 9.94 5.71 12.57
N ALA A 92 9.96 5.91 11.25
CA ALA A 92 10.54 4.96 10.31
C ALA A 92 12.05 4.75 10.55
N LEU A 93 12.81 5.82 10.84
CA LEU A 93 14.22 5.72 11.19
C LEU A 93 14.44 4.96 12.51
N ILE A 94 13.56 5.09 13.48
CA ILE A 94 13.59 4.31 14.73
C ILE A 94 13.43 2.80 14.44
N VAL A 95 12.53 2.43 13.53
CA VAL A 95 12.38 1.02 13.10
C VAL A 95 13.59 0.53 12.33
N ILE A 96 14.06 1.29 11.34
CA ILE A 96 15.16 0.93 10.44
C ILE A 96 16.51 0.91 11.16
N ARG A 97 16.74 1.74 12.17
CA ARG A 97 17.97 1.86 12.98
C ARG A 97 19.27 1.98 12.18
N PRO A 98 19.40 2.92 11.26
CA PRO A 98 20.63 3.07 10.51
C PRO A 98 21.80 3.40 11.47
N GLY A 99 22.90 2.64 11.39
CA GLY A 99 24.12 2.91 12.19
C GLY A 99 24.21 2.21 13.55
N ALA A 100 23.21 1.47 14.00
CA ALA A 100 23.25 0.75 15.27
C ALA A 100 23.98 -0.62 15.21
N GLY A 101 24.73 -0.92 14.16
CA GLY A 101 25.32 -2.25 13.92
C GLY A 101 24.32 -3.36 13.58
N VAL A 102 23.02 -3.05 13.68
CA VAL A 102 21.88 -3.94 13.41
C VAL A 102 21.18 -3.54 12.10
N PHE A 103 21.69 -2.50 11.41
CA PHE A 103 21.09 -2.06 10.15
C PHE A 103 21.07 -3.18 9.12
N GLN A 104 19.87 -3.61 8.77
CA GLN A 104 19.68 -4.54 7.68
C GLN A 104 19.35 -3.74 6.41
N PRO A 105 20.19 -3.79 5.36
CA PRO A 105 19.89 -3.12 4.09
C PRO A 105 18.53 -3.53 3.51
N ALA A 106 18.04 -4.72 3.87
CA ALA A 106 16.72 -5.21 3.49
C ALA A 106 15.57 -4.32 4.00
N ALA A 107 15.75 -3.53 5.06
CA ALA A 107 14.76 -2.58 5.56
C ALA A 107 14.50 -1.42 4.57
N LEU A 108 15.40 -1.18 3.62
CA LEU A 108 15.18 -0.22 2.53
C LEU A 108 14.13 -0.72 1.52
N LEU A 109 13.95 -2.04 1.41
CA LEU A 109 12.97 -2.61 0.46
C LEU A 109 11.53 -2.20 0.80
N PRO A 110 11.02 -2.34 2.04
CA PRO A 110 9.67 -1.87 2.38
C PRO A 110 9.55 -0.34 2.33
N LEU A 111 10.63 0.42 2.55
CA LEU A 111 10.60 1.86 2.35
C LEU A 111 10.40 2.22 0.87
N MET A 112 11.12 1.56 -0.03
CA MET A 112 10.92 1.71 -1.47
C MET A 112 9.54 1.22 -1.91
N ALA A 113 9.04 0.14 -1.29
CA ALA A 113 7.68 -0.34 -1.49
C ALA A 113 6.63 0.71 -1.09
N ALA A 114 6.85 1.41 0.03
CA ALA A 114 5.98 2.50 0.47
C ALA A 114 5.96 3.67 -0.52
N ILE A 115 7.13 4.06 -1.05
CA ILE A 115 7.23 5.13 -2.05
C ILE A 115 6.47 4.74 -3.34
N THR A 116 6.68 3.53 -3.83
CA THR A 116 6.00 3.05 -5.04
C THR A 116 4.49 2.90 -4.83
N TYR A 117 4.05 2.47 -3.64
CA TYR A 117 2.64 2.43 -3.27
C TYR A 117 2.02 3.82 -3.26
N ALA A 118 2.68 4.80 -2.63
CA ALA A 118 2.22 6.18 -2.58
C ALA A 118 2.09 6.79 -3.99
N ALA A 119 3.05 6.52 -4.88
CA ALA A 119 2.97 6.93 -6.28
C ALA A 119 1.75 6.32 -6.99
N GLY A 120 1.48 5.02 -6.77
CA GLY A 120 0.28 4.34 -7.27
C GLY A 120 -1.03 4.94 -6.75
N ALA A 121 -1.07 5.32 -5.47
CA ALA A 121 -2.23 5.98 -4.86
C ALA A 121 -2.50 7.37 -5.48
N ILE A 122 -1.45 8.15 -5.74
CA ILE A 122 -1.54 9.45 -6.42
C ILE A 122 -2.07 9.26 -7.85
N MET A 123 -1.51 8.30 -8.61
CA MET A 123 -2.01 7.97 -9.95
C MET A 123 -3.47 7.53 -9.93
N THR A 124 -3.90 6.81 -8.88
CA THR A 124 -5.32 6.42 -8.71
C THR A 124 -6.22 7.65 -8.57
N ARG A 125 -5.76 8.69 -7.90
CA ARG A 125 -6.49 9.97 -7.81
C ARG A 125 -6.56 10.71 -9.14
N LEU A 126 -5.49 10.65 -9.94
CA LEU A 126 -5.44 11.27 -11.26
C LEU A 126 -6.39 10.60 -12.27
N VAL A 127 -6.58 9.28 -12.16
CA VAL A 127 -7.49 8.50 -13.04
C VAL A 127 -8.90 8.35 -12.49
N ARG A 128 -9.31 9.16 -11.50
CA ARG A 128 -10.66 9.09 -10.89
C ARG A 128 -11.83 9.21 -11.87
N GLY A 129 -11.60 9.72 -13.07
CA GLY A 129 -12.58 9.77 -14.17
C GLY A 129 -12.87 8.40 -14.77
N ASP A 130 -11.95 7.42 -14.62
CA ASP A 130 -12.19 6.03 -14.99
C ASP A 130 -13.02 5.32 -13.91
N GLY A 131 -13.86 4.41 -14.32
CA GLY A 131 -14.65 3.62 -13.37
C GLY A 131 -13.76 2.70 -12.52
N THR A 132 -14.22 2.36 -11.31
CA THR A 132 -13.52 1.42 -10.40
C THR A 132 -13.16 0.10 -11.09
N ALA A 133 -14.07 -0.45 -11.89
CA ALA A 133 -13.87 -1.68 -12.63
C ALA A 133 -12.73 -1.56 -13.66
N THR A 134 -12.66 -0.42 -14.39
CA THR A 134 -11.55 -0.12 -15.32
C THR A 134 -10.22 -0.09 -14.58
N SER A 135 -10.18 0.61 -13.47
CA SER A 135 -8.99 0.73 -12.64
C SER A 135 -8.51 -0.60 -12.09
N ILE A 136 -9.41 -1.48 -11.64
CA ILE A 136 -9.07 -2.84 -11.16
C ILE A 136 -8.52 -3.67 -12.32
N LEU A 137 -9.21 -3.69 -13.47
CA LEU A 137 -8.80 -4.49 -14.62
C LEU A 137 -7.39 -4.11 -15.10
N TRP A 138 -7.13 -2.81 -15.26
CA TRP A 138 -5.83 -2.31 -15.72
C TRP A 138 -4.71 -2.61 -14.73
N SER A 139 -4.90 -2.30 -13.44
CA SER A 139 -3.86 -2.56 -12.44
C SER A 139 -3.54 -4.05 -12.30
N THR A 140 -4.58 -4.89 -12.25
CA THR A 140 -4.39 -6.34 -12.13
C THR A 140 -3.77 -6.92 -13.41
N GLY A 141 -4.22 -6.46 -14.59
CA GLY A 141 -3.69 -6.88 -15.88
C GLY A 141 -2.21 -6.52 -16.05
N VAL A 142 -1.85 -5.28 -15.84
CA VAL A 142 -0.46 -4.80 -15.94
C VAL A 142 0.44 -5.47 -14.91
N ALA A 143 -0.01 -5.58 -13.65
CA ALA A 143 0.75 -6.24 -12.60
C ALA A 143 0.95 -7.74 -12.90
N THR A 144 -0.06 -8.42 -13.46
CA THR A 144 0.05 -9.83 -13.84
C THR A 144 1.01 -10.01 -15.02
N LEU A 145 0.91 -9.17 -16.05
CA LEU A 145 1.82 -9.20 -17.19
C LEU A 145 3.27 -8.98 -16.72
N GLY A 146 3.50 -7.92 -15.93
CA GLY A 146 4.83 -7.65 -15.39
C GLY A 146 5.36 -8.79 -14.52
N ALA A 147 4.53 -9.36 -13.64
CA ALA A 147 4.91 -10.53 -12.84
C ALA A 147 5.23 -11.76 -13.71
N SER A 148 4.53 -11.95 -14.84
CA SER A 148 4.78 -13.04 -15.75
C SER A 148 6.16 -12.97 -16.44
N PHE A 149 6.70 -11.76 -16.63
CA PHE A 149 8.07 -11.58 -17.12
C PHE A 149 9.12 -11.92 -16.06
N VAL A 150 8.82 -11.68 -14.78
CA VAL A 150 9.74 -11.98 -13.67
C VAL A 150 9.64 -13.44 -13.23
N ALA A 151 8.47 -14.05 -13.34
CA ALA A 151 8.20 -15.41 -12.86
C ALA A 151 9.22 -16.47 -13.32
N PRO A 152 9.66 -16.55 -14.60
CA PRO A 152 10.61 -17.57 -15.03
C PRO A 152 11.94 -17.54 -14.27
N PHE A 153 12.35 -16.39 -13.75
CA PHE A 153 13.63 -16.21 -13.06
C PHE A 153 13.57 -16.53 -11.56
N VAL A 154 12.36 -16.53 -11.00
CA VAL A 154 12.15 -16.71 -9.55
C VAL A 154 11.17 -17.84 -9.24
N TRP A 155 10.81 -18.64 -10.25
CA TRP A 155 9.83 -19.70 -10.11
C TRP A 155 10.28 -20.76 -9.14
N GLN A 156 9.43 -21.05 -8.18
CA GLN A 156 9.55 -22.23 -7.32
C GLN A 156 8.29 -23.07 -7.44
N PRO A 157 8.40 -24.42 -7.50
CA PRO A 157 7.24 -25.28 -7.53
C PRO A 157 6.36 -25.06 -6.31
N ILE A 158 5.06 -24.89 -6.55
CA ILE A 158 4.08 -24.73 -5.47
C ILE A 158 3.68 -26.11 -4.99
N ALA A 159 3.81 -26.38 -3.69
CA ALA A 159 3.30 -27.62 -3.12
C ALA A 159 1.76 -27.68 -3.25
N ALA A 160 1.21 -28.86 -3.58
CA ALA A 160 -0.23 -29.03 -3.73
C ALA A 160 -1.01 -28.65 -2.45
N GLY A 161 -0.40 -28.84 -1.26
CA GLY A 161 -0.96 -28.44 0.01
C GLY A 161 -1.13 -26.92 0.21
N ASP A 162 -0.39 -26.09 -0.55
CA ASP A 162 -0.41 -24.64 -0.41
C ASP A 162 -1.40 -23.95 -1.38
N LEU A 163 -1.97 -24.71 -2.32
CA LEU A 163 -2.87 -24.15 -3.35
C LEU A 163 -4.07 -23.41 -2.73
N TRP A 164 -4.60 -23.89 -1.63
CA TRP A 164 -5.70 -23.22 -0.93
C TRP A 164 -5.29 -21.83 -0.39
N ALA A 165 -4.05 -21.68 0.09
CA ALA A 165 -3.55 -20.40 0.59
C ALA A 165 -3.40 -19.39 -0.55
N PHE A 166 -2.88 -19.82 -1.72
CA PHE A 166 -2.83 -18.98 -2.93
C PHE A 166 -4.22 -18.60 -3.43
N ALA A 167 -5.19 -19.53 -3.36
CA ALA A 167 -6.57 -19.25 -3.73
C ALA A 167 -7.20 -18.22 -2.76
N ALA A 168 -7.01 -18.40 -1.46
CA ALA A 168 -7.47 -17.46 -0.44
C ALA A 168 -6.83 -16.07 -0.61
N MET A 169 -5.52 -15.99 -0.81
CA MET A 169 -4.82 -14.73 -1.10
C MET A 169 -5.36 -14.05 -2.35
N GLY A 170 -5.63 -14.79 -3.42
CA GLY A 170 -6.19 -14.25 -4.64
C GLY A 170 -7.58 -13.67 -4.43
N LEU A 171 -8.46 -14.40 -3.75
CA LEU A 171 -9.84 -13.96 -3.48
C LEU A 171 -9.87 -12.76 -2.53
N LEU A 172 -9.22 -12.88 -1.37
CA LEU A 172 -9.19 -11.82 -0.36
C LEU A 172 -8.47 -10.57 -0.87
N GLY A 173 -7.36 -10.74 -1.61
CA GLY A 173 -6.63 -9.62 -2.21
C GLY A 173 -7.46 -8.88 -3.27
N THR A 174 -8.23 -9.60 -4.10
CA THR A 174 -9.12 -8.97 -5.08
C THR A 174 -10.24 -8.19 -4.37
N LEU A 175 -10.85 -8.77 -3.33
CA LEU A 175 -11.88 -8.13 -2.53
C LEU A 175 -11.34 -6.88 -1.83
N ALA A 176 -10.21 -7.00 -1.15
CA ALA A 176 -9.55 -5.88 -0.46
C ALA A 176 -9.23 -4.74 -1.42
N GLN A 177 -8.67 -5.05 -2.60
CA GLN A 177 -8.37 -4.06 -3.64
C GLN A 177 -9.64 -3.37 -4.16
N ALA A 178 -10.72 -4.12 -4.39
CA ALA A 178 -11.99 -3.56 -4.84
C ALA A 178 -12.59 -2.63 -3.78
N LEU A 179 -12.58 -3.04 -2.51
CA LEU A 179 -13.05 -2.22 -1.39
C LEU A 179 -12.22 -0.96 -1.22
N LEU A 180 -10.90 -1.05 -1.32
CA LEU A 180 -9.99 0.08 -1.19
C LEU A 180 -10.21 1.11 -2.31
N ILE A 181 -10.29 0.67 -3.57
CA ILE A 181 -10.57 1.56 -4.70
C ILE A 181 -11.94 2.23 -4.53
N ARG A 182 -12.95 1.47 -4.07
CA ARG A 182 -14.27 2.02 -3.81
C ARG A 182 -14.26 3.04 -2.66
N ALA A 183 -13.52 2.76 -1.59
CA ALA A 183 -13.35 3.70 -0.50
C ALA A 183 -12.74 5.03 -0.97
N PHE A 184 -11.65 4.98 -1.76
CA PHE A 184 -11.03 6.17 -2.36
C PHE A 184 -11.92 6.91 -3.39
N ALA A 185 -12.90 6.23 -3.98
CA ALA A 185 -13.89 6.87 -4.84
C ALA A 185 -14.99 7.59 -4.05
N MET A 186 -15.28 7.13 -2.81
CA MET A 186 -16.39 7.65 -2.00
C MET A 186 -15.97 8.70 -0.96
N ALA A 187 -14.69 8.72 -0.56
CA ALA A 187 -14.19 9.61 0.48
C ALA A 187 -12.80 10.15 0.15
N GLU A 188 -12.44 11.24 0.81
CA GLU A 188 -11.11 11.84 0.71
C GLU A 188 -10.05 10.88 1.29
N ALA A 189 -8.86 10.87 0.71
CA ALA A 189 -7.77 10.00 1.17
C ALA A 189 -7.41 10.28 2.65
N ALA A 190 -7.50 11.51 3.09
CA ALA A 190 -7.27 11.90 4.49
C ALA A 190 -8.24 11.23 5.47
N ALA A 191 -9.51 10.99 5.07
CA ALA A 191 -10.48 10.32 5.91
C ALA A 191 -10.23 8.79 6.00
N ILE A 192 -9.64 8.20 4.95
CA ILE A 192 -9.39 6.75 4.87
C ILE A 192 -8.03 6.38 5.47
N ALA A 193 -7.05 7.27 5.41
CA ALA A 193 -5.67 7.02 5.83
C ALA A 193 -5.53 6.38 7.23
N PRO A 194 -6.28 6.80 8.29
CA PRO A 194 -6.15 6.20 9.63
C PRO A 194 -6.49 4.71 9.68
N PHE A 195 -7.39 4.25 8.82
CA PHE A 195 -7.77 2.84 8.78
C PHE A 195 -6.63 1.95 8.26
N GLY A 196 -5.68 2.51 7.51
CA GLY A 196 -4.47 1.80 7.08
C GLY A 196 -3.63 1.30 8.27
N TYR A 197 -3.59 2.06 9.37
CA TYR A 197 -2.81 1.69 10.56
C TYR A 197 -3.33 0.44 11.28
N THR A 198 -4.58 0.03 11.06
CA THR A 198 -5.08 -1.25 11.57
C THR A 198 -4.30 -2.44 11.00
N GLY A 199 -3.69 -2.28 9.81
CA GLY A 199 -2.83 -3.29 9.19
C GLY A 199 -1.66 -3.70 10.08
N LEU A 200 -1.08 -2.76 10.82
CA LEU A 200 0.02 -3.04 11.75
C LEU A 200 -0.40 -3.96 12.90
N ILE A 201 -1.61 -3.77 13.43
CA ILE A 201 -2.14 -4.63 14.49
C ILE A 201 -2.28 -6.07 13.97
N TRP A 202 -2.85 -6.21 12.77
CA TRP A 202 -3.01 -7.52 12.13
C TRP A 202 -1.67 -8.13 11.74
N ALA A 203 -0.71 -7.35 11.24
CA ALA A 203 0.62 -7.84 10.91
C ALA A 203 1.36 -8.36 12.14
N GLY A 204 1.29 -7.63 13.27
CA GLY A 204 1.86 -8.08 14.54
C GLY A 204 1.21 -9.38 15.04
N LEU A 205 -0.12 -9.44 15.03
CA LEU A 205 -0.87 -10.61 15.46
C LEU A 205 -0.56 -11.86 14.62
N TRP A 206 -0.64 -11.74 13.28
CA TRP A 206 -0.37 -12.85 12.38
C TRP A 206 1.11 -13.21 12.33
N GLY A 207 2.01 -12.23 12.44
CA GLY A 207 3.45 -12.47 12.56
C GLY A 207 3.79 -13.32 13.79
N TRP A 208 3.19 -12.99 14.91
CA TRP A 208 3.36 -13.78 16.15
C TRP A 208 2.72 -15.17 16.04
N LEU A 209 1.46 -15.24 15.58
CA LEU A 209 0.69 -16.49 15.59
C LEU A 209 1.23 -17.55 14.61
N PHE A 210 1.63 -17.15 13.40
CA PHE A 210 2.04 -18.07 12.34
C PHE A 210 3.56 -18.23 12.21
N PHE A 211 4.33 -17.20 12.60
CA PHE A 211 5.78 -17.19 12.40
C PHE A 211 6.57 -17.08 13.69
N GLY A 212 5.89 -16.95 14.84
CA GLY A 212 6.54 -16.74 16.14
C GLY A 212 7.33 -15.41 16.22
N ALA A 213 7.12 -14.51 15.25
CA ALA A 213 7.82 -13.24 15.17
C ALA A 213 7.17 -12.22 16.12
N VAL A 214 7.85 -11.90 17.21
CA VAL A 214 7.44 -10.86 18.15
C VAL A 214 8.17 -9.57 17.77
N PRO A 215 7.46 -8.45 17.51
CA PRO A 215 8.08 -7.15 17.27
C PRO A 215 8.95 -6.75 18.46
N ASP A 216 10.15 -6.28 18.21
CA ASP A 216 11.00 -5.78 19.27
C ASP A 216 10.53 -4.39 19.77
N GLY A 217 11.09 -3.93 20.90
CA GLY A 217 10.68 -2.68 21.53
C GLY A 217 10.88 -1.45 20.64
N TRP A 218 11.90 -1.46 19.77
CA TRP A 218 12.17 -0.36 18.85
C TRP A 218 11.17 -0.33 17.69
N THR A 219 10.80 -1.49 17.17
CA THR A 219 9.75 -1.62 16.16
C THR A 219 8.41 -1.11 16.71
N ILE A 220 8.07 -1.48 17.95
CA ILE A 220 6.86 -1.00 18.63
C ILE A 220 6.93 0.53 18.82
N LEU A 221 8.05 1.06 19.30
CA LEU A 221 8.23 2.49 19.51
C LEU A 221 8.09 3.28 18.20
N GLY A 222 8.78 2.85 17.16
CA GLY A 222 8.71 3.50 15.84
C GLY A 222 7.30 3.43 15.24
N ALA A 223 6.61 2.31 15.38
CA ALA A 223 5.22 2.13 14.97
C ALA A 223 4.28 3.11 15.70
N ILE A 224 4.42 3.25 17.02
CA ILE A 224 3.63 4.22 17.82
C ILE A 224 3.88 5.64 17.30
N VAL A 225 5.11 6.01 17.00
CA VAL A 225 5.45 7.35 16.47
C VAL A 225 4.81 7.56 15.09
N ILE A 226 4.90 6.58 14.17
CA ILE A 226 4.31 6.68 12.82
C ILE A 226 2.79 6.82 12.91
N VAL A 227 2.15 5.92 13.64
CA VAL A 227 0.68 5.92 13.82
C VAL A 227 0.22 7.21 14.51
N GLY A 228 0.90 7.61 15.58
CA GLY A 228 0.61 8.83 16.31
C GLY A 228 0.72 10.09 15.45
N ALA A 229 1.77 10.18 14.62
CA ALA A 229 1.94 11.28 13.67
C ALA A 229 0.81 11.32 12.63
N GLY A 230 0.45 10.18 12.06
CA GLY A 230 -0.62 10.08 11.07
C GLY A 230 -1.99 10.43 11.67
N LEU A 231 -2.32 9.90 12.84
CA LEU A 231 -3.57 10.23 13.55
C LEU A 231 -3.63 11.70 13.96
N TYR A 232 -2.52 12.29 14.37
CA TYR A 232 -2.45 13.72 14.69
C TYR A 232 -2.79 14.59 13.46
N VAL A 233 -2.17 14.30 12.31
CA VAL A 233 -2.45 15.02 11.06
C VAL A 233 -3.92 14.89 10.68
N TRP A 234 -4.44 13.67 10.69
CA TRP A 234 -5.83 13.38 10.37
C TRP A 234 -6.82 14.14 11.27
N ALA A 235 -6.64 14.08 12.59
CA ALA A 235 -7.52 14.75 13.54
C ALA A 235 -7.54 16.28 13.34
N ARG A 236 -6.39 16.87 13.03
CA ARG A 236 -6.28 18.30 12.77
C ARG A 236 -6.90 18.73 11.45
N GLU A 237 -6.81 17.91 10.42
CA GLU A 237 -7.47 18.17 9.14
C GLU A 237 -8.99 18.05 9.26
N ALA A 238 -9.48 17.04 9.96
CA ALA A 238 -10.91 16.88 10.22
C ALA A 238 -11.49 18.11 10.98
N GLN A 239 -10.77 18.64 11.96
CA GLN A 239 -11.17 19.86 12.68
C GLN A 239 -11.18 21.11 11.78
N ALA A 240 -10.19 21.25 10.90
CA ALA A 240 -10.10 22.39 9.98
C ALA A 240 -11.27 22.41 8.97
N MET A 241 -11.67 21.25 8.47
CA MET A 241 -12.83 21.14 7.55
C MET A 241 -14.15 21.51 8.25
N GLN A 242 -14.36 21.12 9.50
CA GLN A 242 -15.55 21.48 10.28
C GLN A 242 -15.61 22.98 10.61
N GLY A 243 -14.47 23.62 10.82
CA GLY A 243 -14.40 25.07 11.09
C GLY A 243 -14.71 25.97 9.89
N THR A 244 -14.56 25.44 8.66
CA THR A 244 -14.85 26.19 7.41
C THR A 244 -16.33 26.10 7.00
N GLN A 245 -17.09 25.18 7.60
CA GLN A 245 -18.53 25.01 7.35
C GLN A 245 -19.43 25.79 8.33
N ARG A 246 -18.85 26.46 9.29
CA ARG A 246 -19.53 27.39 10.22
C ARG A 246 -19.20 28.83 9.84
#